data_6acfacaa745ee5e173a3a3e7f6300ab6
#
_entry.id   6acfacaa745ee5e173a3a3e7f6300ab6
#
_cell.length_a   1.000
_cell.length_b   1.000
_cell.length_c   1.000
_cell.angle_alpha   90.00
_cell.angle_beta   90.00
_cell.angle_gamma   90.00
#
_symmetry.space_group_name_H-M   'P 1'
#
loop_
_entity.id
_entity.type
_entity.pdbx_description
1 polymer ?
#
loop_
_entity_poly.entity_id
_entity_poly.type
_entity_poly.pdbx_seq_one_letter_code
_entity_poly.pdbx_strand_id
1 'polypeptide(L)'
;MEEKDSECTAPTINEETLQNAVVKAINELLVNKEPFLQTLQKNIATIFNEENDNATDDIDGKLEELQQQLLIQAKSKNDYDDVADEIYRLRELKQNALVENAEREGKRQRIAEMTDFLNEQSCELEEYDEQLVRWLIERVTVHDDRIEVEFKSSIEIDIEN
;
A
#
# COMPACT_ATOMS: atom_id res chain seq x y z
N MET A 1 -19.67 29.14 -26.66
CA MET A 1 -18.94 28.10 -25.89
C MET A 1 -19.98 27.16 -25.29
N GLU A 2 -20.12 26.02 -25.86
CA GLU A 2 -20.99 24.97 -25.29
C GLU A 2 -20.18 24.32 -24.18
N GLU A 3 -20.62 24.50 -22.94
CA GLU A 3 -20.19 23.67 -21.82
C GLU A 3 -20.66 22.25 -22.14
N LYS A 4 -19.69 21.36 -22.44
CA LYS A 4 -19.93 19.94 -22.46
C LYS A 4 -20.24 19.53 -21.01
N ASP A 5 -21.52 19.45 -20.68
CA ASP A 5 -21.98 18.67 -19.54
C ASP A 5 -21.41 17.25 -19.73
N SER A 6 -20.32 16.94 -19.04
CA SER A 6 -19.88 15.56 -18.92
C SER A 6 -20.90 14.87 -18.04
N GLU A 7 -21.88 14.22 -18.66
CA GLU A 7 -22.78 13.32 -17.94
C GLU A 7 -21.93 12.30 -17.20
N CYS A 8 -21.97 12.36 -15.86
CA CYS A 8 -21.36 11.37 -15.01
C CYS A 8 -22.09 10.04 -15.25
N THR A 9 -21.44 9.09 -15.90
CA THR A 9 -21.99 7.75 -16.19
C THR A 9 -21.80 6.77 -15.02
N ALA A 10 -21.32 7.24 -13.86
CA ALA A 10 -21.18 6.41 -12.68
C ALA A 10 -22.54 5.90 -12.20
N PRO A 11 -22.65 4.60 -11.84
CA PRO A 11 -23.91 4.05 -11.32
C PRO A 11 -24.28 4.74 -10.01
N THR A 12 -25.59 5.01 -9.84
CA THR A 12 -26.13 5.59 -8.62
C THR A 12 -26.53 4.47 -7.68
N ILE A 13 -26.01 4.50 -6.46
CA ILE A 13 -26.34 3.56 -5.40
C ILE A 13 -26.83 4.31 -4.17
N ASN A 14 -27.79 3.76 -3.43
CA ASN A 14 -28.21 4.36 -2.18
C ASN A 14 -27.27 3.93 -1.03
N GLU A 15 -27.23 4.74 0.03
CA GLU A 15 -26.34 4.54 1.16
C GLU A 15 -26.58 3.21 1.87
N GLU A 16 -27.83 2.81 2.06
CA GLU A 16 -28.19 1.56 2.74
C GLU A 16 -27.69 0.33 1.95
N THR A 17 -27.85 0.34 0.63
CA THR A 17 -27.34 -0.73 -0.25
C THR A 17 -25.81 -0.82 -0.18
N LEU A 18 -25.12 0.31 -0.17
CA LEU A 18 -23.66 0.37 -0.05
C LEU A 18 -23.20 -0.16 1.31
N GLN A 19 -23.81 0.28 2.40
CA GLN A 19 -23.49 -0.19 3.76
C GLN A 19 -23.74 -1.70 3.90
N ASN A 20 -24.83 -2.22 3.36
CA ASN A 20 -25.12 -3.65 3.38
C ASN A 20 -24.11 -4.46 2.57
N ALA A 21 -23.64 -3.96 1.43
CA ALA A 21 -22.61 -4.61 0.64
C ALA A 21 -21.26 -4.68 1.38
N VAL A 22 -20.90 -3.61 2.06
CA VAL A 22 -19.67 -3.56 2.89
C VAL A 22 -19.76 -4.54 4.06
N VAL A 23 -20.87 -4.59 4.77
CA VAL A 23 -21.10 -5.57 5.85
C VAL A 23 -21.04 -7.00 5.32
N LYS A 24 -21.64 -7.29 4.15
CA LYS A 24 -21.54 -8.60 3.51
C LYS A 24 -20.11 -8.97 3.18
N ALA A 25 -19.32 -8.05 2.62
CA ALA A 25 -17.92 -8.28 2.31
C ALA A 25 -17.09 -8.63 3.55
N ILE A 26 -17.28 -7.89 4.65
CA ILE A 26 -16.62 -8.18 5.92
C ILE A 26 -17.05 -9.54 6.47
N ASN A 27 -18.35 -9.85 6.40
CA ASN A 27 -18.88 -11.15 6.88
C ASN A 27 -18.37 -12.30 6.02
N GLU A 28 -18.18 -12.12 4.71
CA GLU A 28 -17.58 -13.12 3.84
C GLU A 28 -16.14 -13.44 4.27
N LEU A 29 -15.36 -12.43 4.65
CA LEU A 29 -14.05 -12.63 5.26
C LEU A 29 -14.14 -13.45 6.55
N LEU A 30 -15.09 -13.13 7.42
CA LEU A 30 -15.23 -13.76 8.73
C LEU A 30 -15.69 -15.22 8.62
N VAL A 31 -16.57 -15.53 7.69
CA VAL A 31 -17.07 -16.90 7.44
C VAL A 31 -16.01 -17.78 6.78
N ASN A 32 -15.28 -17.23 5.81
CA ASN A 32 -14.28 -17.95 5.03
C ASN A 32 -12.85 -17.59 5.47
N LYS A 33 -12.57 -17.52 6.76
CA LYS A 33 -11.28 -17.06 7.30
C LYS A 33 -10.06 -17.78 6.73
N GLU A 34 -10.12 -19.09 6.59
CA GLU A 34 -8.94 -19.91 6.25
C GLU A 34 -8.30 -19.54 4.90
N PRO A 35 -9.03 -19.44 3.78
CA PRO A 35 -8.47 -19.00 2.51
C PRO A 35 -7.86 -17.59 2.59
N PHE A 36 -8.49 -16.67 3.31
CA PHE A 36 -8.01 -15.31 3.46
C PHE A 36 -6.75 -15.24 4.33
N LEU A 37 -6.67 -16.00 5.40
CA LEU A 37 -5.46 -16.11 6.23
C LEU A 37 -4.28 -16.66 5.42
N GLN A 38 -4.49 -17.66 4.56
CA GLN A 38 -3.47 -18.16 3.66
C GLN A 38 -3.01 -17.10 2.65
N THR A 39 -3.95 -16.32 2.10
CA THR A 39 -3.62 -15.22 1.20
C THR A 39 -2.80 -14.14 1.92
N LEU A 40 -3.16 -13.77 3.14
CA LEU A 40 -2.42 -12.81 3.95
C LEU A 40 -1.00 -13.29 4.25
N GLN A 41 -0.82 -14.55 4.62
CA GLN A 41 0.50 -15.15 4.84
C GLN A 41 1.35 -15.13 3.57
N LYS A 42 0.75 -15.43 2.41
CA LYS A 42 1.43 -15.36 1.11
C LYS A 42 1.84 -13.92 0.77
N ASN A 43 0.98 -12.95 1.02
CA ASN A 43 1.28 -11.53 0.78
C ASN A 43 2.44 -11.04 1.67
N ILE A 44 2.47 -11.43 2.95
CA ILE A 44 3.60 -11.15 3.83
C ILE A 44 4.89 -11.76 3.28
N ALA A 45 4.87 -13.03 2.88
CA ALA A 45 6.05 -13.71 2.33
C ALA A 45 6.57 -13.02 1.06
N THR A 46 5.68 -12.52 0.20
CA THR A 46 6.06 -11.74 -0.98
C THR A 46 6.76 -10.44 -0.60
N ILE A 47 6.24 -9.71 0.39
CA ILE A 47 6.86 -8.48 0.89
C ILE A 47 8.27 -8.76 1.44
N PHE A 48 8.46 -9.84 2.19
CA PHE A 48 9.78 -10.24 2.70
C PHE A 48 10.77 -10.57 1.59
N ASN A 49 10.33 -11.24 0.53
CA ASN A 49 11.20 -11.60 -0.60
C ASN A 49 11.63 -10.39 -1.44
N GLU A 50 10.90 -9.29 -1.38
CA GLU A 50 11.24 -8.02 -2.03
C GLU A 50 12.17 -7.14 -1.16
N GLU A 51 12.44 -7.53 0.07
CA GLU A 51 13.34 -6.81 0.96
C GLU A 51 14.79 -6.94 0.49
N ASN A 52 15.29 -5.88 -0.09
CA ASN A 52 16.70 -5.68 -0.37
C ASN A 52 17.27 -4.79 0.77
N ASP A 53 17.35 -5.37 1.98
CA ASP A 53 17.78 -4.66 3.20
C ASP A 53 19.16 -4.01 3.06
N ASN A 54 20.00 -4.52 2.15
CA ASN A 54 21.35 -4.04 1.94
C ASN A 54 21.46 -2.87 0.94
N ALA A 55 20.40 -2.52 0.22
CA ALA A 55 20.48 -1.51 -0.83
C ALA A 55 20.82 -0.11 -0.30
N THR A 56 20.31 0.25 0.87
CA THR A 56 20.62 1.53 1.52
C THR A 56 22.02 1.58 2.10
N ASP A 57 22.52 0.49 2.66
CA ASP A 57 23.87 0.39 3.22
C ASP A 57 24.93 0.50 2.11
N ASP A 58 24.72 -0.15 0.97
CA ASP A 58 25.59 -0.03 -0.22
C ASP A 58 25.61 1.40 -0.78
N ILE A 59 24.47 2.07 -0.79
CA ILE A 59 24.36 3.48 -1.22
C ILE A 59 25.12 4.39 -0.23
N ASP A 60 25.01 4.17 1.06
CA ASP A 60 25.71 4.95 2.09
C ASP A 60 27.22 4.81 1.98
N GLY A 61 27.72 3.61 1.76
CA GLY A 61 29.14 3.36 1.51
C GLY A 61 29.67 4.11 0.29
N LYS A 62 28.94 4.08 -0.83
CA LYS A 62 29.29 4.82 -2.05
C LYS A 62 29.24 6.32 -1.86
N LEU A 63 28.24 6.84 -1.13
CA LEU A 63 28.13 8.27 -0.82
C LEU A 63 29.33 8.76 -0.01
N GLU A 64 29.77 7.99 0.98
CA GLU A 64 30.94 8.33 1.80
C GLU A 64 32.22 8.38 0.95
N GLU A 65 32.46 7.38 0.10
CA GLU A 65 33.59 7.35 -0.83
C GLU A 65 33.58 8.57 -1.78
N LEU A 66 32.44 8.89 -2.37
CA LEU A 66 32.31 10.02 -3.28
C LEU A 66 32.49 11.37 -2.58
N GLN A 67 32.03 11.51 -1.35
CA GLN A 67 32.26 12.71 -0.55
C GLN A 67 33.76 12.93 -0.27
N GLN A 68 34.48 11.86 0.03
CA GLN A 68 35.93 11.92 0.19
C GLN A 68 36.64 12.30 -1.11
N GLN A 69 36.24 11.72 -2.25
CA GLN A 69 36.76 12.07 -3.56
C GLN A 69 36.50 13.55 -3.90
N LEU A 70 35.28 14.03 -3.62
CA LEU A 70 34.92 15.44 -3.83
C LEU A 70 35.85 16.40 -3.06
N LEU A 71 36.14 16.09 -1.79
CA LEU A 71 37.03 16.88 -0.98
C LEU A 71 38.46 16.90 -1.54
N ILE A 72 38.96 15.78 -2.05
CA ILE A 72 40.29 15.66 -2.66
C ILE A 72 40.34 16.46 -3.97
N GLN A 73 39.36 16.31 -4.84
CA GLN A 73 39.29 17.00 -6.13
C GLN A 73 39.12 18.51 -5.95
N ALA A 74 38.31 18.96 -5.01
CA ALA A 74 38.15 20.37 -4.68
C ALA A 74 39.46 21.03 -4.22
N LYS A 75 40.32 20.30 -3.45
CA LYS A 75 41.65 20.77 -3.02
C LYS A 75 42.63 20.85 -4.18
N SER A 76 42.53 19.97 -5.18
CA SER A 76 43.44 19.91 -6.32
C SER A 76 43.04 20.80 -7.51
N LYS A 77 41.91 21.54 -7.41
CA LYS A 77 41.33 22.37 -8.46
C LYS A 77 40.95 21.57 -9.73
N ASN A 78 40.69 20.28 -9.60
CA ASN A 78 40.16 19.47 -10.68
C ASN A 78 38.63 19.68 -10.82
N ASP A 79 38.13 19.37 -11.98
CA ASP A 79 36.67 19.33 -12.24
C ASP A 79 36.03 18.25 -11.34
N TYR A 80 35.01 18.63 -10.57
CA TYR A 80 34.31 17.76 -9.65
C TYR A 80 32.81 17.65 -9.93
N ASP A 81 32.35 18.19 -11.07
CA ASP A 81 30.92 18.21 -11.41
C ASP A 81 30.35 16.81 -11.55
N ASP A 82 31.07 15.89 -12.17
CA ASP A 82 30.64 14.49 -12.32
C ASP A 82 30.48 13.78 -10.95
N VAL A 83 31.37 14.03 -10.00
CA VAL A 83 31.28 13.47 -8.67
C VAL A 83 30.11 14.07 -7.90
N ALA A 84 29.88 15.36 -8.04
CA ALA A 84 28.75 16.04 -7.42
C ALA A 84 27.43 15.52 -7.96
N ASP A 85 27.31 15.34 -9.27
CA ASP A 85 26.11 14.79 -9.93
C ASP A 85 25.81 13.36 -9.46
N GLU A 86 26.84 12.52 -9.33
CA GLU A 86 26.67 11.15 -8.82
C GLU A 86 26.22 11.14 -7.35
N ILE A 87 26.72 12.03 -6.52
CA ILE A 87 26.26 12.20 -5.12
C ILE A 87 24.77 12.57 -5.08
N TYR A 88 24.31 13.51 -5.92
CA TYR A 88 22.92 13.88 -6.00
C TYR A 88 22.05 12.69 -6.44
N ARG A 89 22.47 11.95 -7.45
CA ARG A 89 21.78 10.76 -7.95
C ARG A 89 21.64 9.69 -6.86
N LEU A 90 22.69 9.40 -6.11
CA LEU A 90 22.67 8.40 -5.04
C LEU A 90 21.83 8.85 -3.84
N ARG A 91 21.80 10.14 -3.52
CA ARG A 91 20.90 10.67 -2.49
C ARG A 91 19.44 10.52 -2.87
N GLU A 92 19.10 10.76 -4.12
CA GLU A 92 17.74 10.54 -4.63
C GLU A 92 17.35 9.06 -4.57
N LEU A 93 18.25 8.15 -5.01
CA LEU A 93 18.02 6.72 -4.90
C LEU A 93 17.83 6.25 -3.44
N LYS A 94 18.63 6.77 -2.52
CA LYS A 94 18.49 6.48 -1.09
C LYS A 94 17.12 6.94 -0.57
N GLN A 95 16.72 8.17 -0.91
CA GLN A 95 15.42 8.71 -0.49
C GLN A 95 14.27 7.84 -1.01
N ASN A 96 14.31 7.43 -2.28
CA ASN A 96 13.32 6.55 -2.87
C ASN A 96 13.28 5.18 -2.17
N ALA A 97 14.44 4.58 -1.89
CA ALA A 97 14.52 3.32 -1.16
C ALA A 97 13.93 3.42 0.26
N LEU A 98 14.17 4.52 0.97
CA LEU A 98 13.58 4.76 2.30
C LEU A 98 12.06 4.88 2.25
N VAL A 99 11.52 5.56 1.24
CA VAL A 99 10.07 5.68 1.03
C VAL A 99 9.46 4.31 0.73
N GLU A 100 10.05 3.54 -0.17
CA GLU A 100 9.59 2.18 -0.49
C GLU A 100 9.62 1.24 0.72
N ASN A 101 10.65 1.31 1.55
CA ASN A 101 10.75 0.52 2.78
C ASN A 101 9.66 0.91 3.79
N ALA A 102 9.38 2.20 3.94
CA ALA A 102 8.31 2.69 4.81
C ALA A 102 6.92 2.22 4.33
N GLU A 103 6.69 2.23 3.02
CA GLU A 103 5.44 1.73 2.42
C GLU A 103 5.26 0.22 2.63
N ARG A 104 6.34 -0.58 2.47
CA ARG A 104 6.33 -2.02 2.73
C ARG A 104 6.03 -2.32 4.19
N GLU A 105 6.68 -1.61 5.12
CA GLU A 105 6.42 -1.76 6.55
C GLU A 105 4.96 -1.41 6.89
N GLY A 106 4.42 -0.34 6.32
CA GLY A 106 3.02 0.02 6.46
C GLY A 106 2.06 -1.06 5.94
N LYS A 107 2.37 -1.70 4.80
CA LYS A 107 1.59 -2.83 4.27
C LYS A 107 1.67 -4.04 5.19
N ARG A 108 2.87 -4.38 5.67
CA ARG A 108 3.08 -5.51 6.59
C ARG A 108 2.29 -5.34 7.88
N GLN A 109 2.31 -4.15 8.46
CA GLN A 109 1.53 -3.85 9.67
C GLN A 109 0.03 -4.00 9.43
N ARG A 110 -0.51 -3.48 8.32
CA ARG A 110 -1.93 -3.63 7.97
C ARG A 110 -2.36 -5.08 7.77
N ILE A 111 -1.51 -5.90 7.16
CA ILE A 111 -1.76 -7.34 7.00
C ILE A 111 -1.75 -8.05 8.35
N ALA A 112 -0.81 -7.72 9.24
CA ALA A 112 -0.75 -8.28 10.58
C ALA A 112 -2.00 -7.93 11.41
N GLU A 113 -2.42 -6.67 11.40
CA GLU A 113 -3.64 -6.20 12.07
C GLU A 113 -4.89 -6.90 11.54
N MET A 114 -5.00 -7.12 10.22
CA MET A 114 -6.10 -7.87 9.62
C MET A 114 -6.07 -9.34 10.04
N THR A 115 -4.90 -9.95 10.11
CA THR A 115 -4.73 -11.33 10.57
C THR A 115 -5.20 -11.49 12.01
N ASP A 116 -4.81 -10.57 12.89
CA ASP A 116 -5.24 -10.54 14.29
C ASP A 116 -6.75 -10.36 14.41
N PHE A 117 -7.32 -9.42 13.66
CA PHE A 117 -8.77 -9.22 13.59
C PHE A 117 -9.53 -10.49 13.20
N LEU A 118 -9.10 -11.18 12.13
CA LEU A 118 -9.74 -12.41 11.68
C LEU A 118 -9.62 -13.55 12.70
N ASN A 119 -8.52 -13.59 13.46
CA ASN A 119 -8.34 -14.58 14.51
C ASN A 119 -9.19 -14.29 15.75
N GLU A 120 -9.32 -13.03 16.14
CA GLU A 120 -10.05 -12.61 17.35
C GLU A 120 -11.56 -12.52 17.14
N GLN A 121 -12.01 -12.09 15.96
CA GLN A 121 -13.43 -11.94 15.64
C GLN A 121 -14.08 -13.31 15.45
N SER A 122 -15.02 -13.66 16.32
CA SER A 122 -15.68 -14.98 16.35
C SER A 122 -17.06 -15.01 15.70
N CYS A 123 -17.67 -13.87 15.45
CA CYS A 123 -19.04 -13.76 14.93
C CYS A 123 -19.13 -12.75 13.78
N GLU A 124 -20.17 -12.92 12.97
CA GLU A 124 -20.50 -12.00 11.90
C GLU A 124 -20.97 -10.64 12.44
N LEU A 125 -20.80 -9.60 11.63
CA LEU A 125 -21.34 -8.28 11.93
C LEU A 125 -22.84 -8.24 11.61
N GLU A 126 -23.62 -7.72 12.55
CA GLU A 126 -25.07 -7.52 12.35
C GLU A 126 -25.38 -6.15 11.75
N GLU A 127 -24.55 -5.14 12.04
CA GLU A 127 -24.75 -3.76 11.63
C GLU A 127 -23.48 -3.15 11.04
N TYR A 128 -23.67 -2.08 10.26
CA TYR A 128 -22.58 -1.28 9.73
C TYR A 128 -21.85 -0.51 10.85
N ASP A 129 -20.56 -0.73 10.97
CA ASP A 129 -19.69 0.00 11.90
C ASP A 129 -18.70 0.86 11.11
N GLU A 130 -18.91 2.18 11.16
CA GLU A 130 -18.08 3.15 10.43
C GLU A 130 -16.61 3.11 10.85
N GLN A 131 -16.30 2.92 12.13
CA GLN A 131 -14.93 2.87 12.63
C GLN A 131 -14.21 1.62 12.11
N LEU A 132 -14.89 0.48 12.17
CA LEU A 132 -14.37 -0.77 11.65
C LEU A 132 -14.16 -0.71 10.14
N VAL A 133 -15.10 -0.13 9.40
CA VAL A 133 -14.99 0.05 7.95
C VAL A 133 -13.81 0.92 7.57
N ARG A 134 -13.62 2.06 8.23
CA ARG A 134 -12.47 2.96 8.01
C ARG A 134 -11.13 2.28 8.33
N TRP A 135 -11.14 1.38 9.28
CA TRP A 135 -9.94 0.65 9.67
C TRP A 135 -9.59 -0.47 8.69
N LEU A 136 -10.59 -1.22 8.20
CA LEU A 136 -10.40 -2.40 7.35
C LEU A 136 -10.33 -2.11 5.86
N ILE A 137 -11.11 -1.13 5.37
CA ILE A 137 -11.37 -0.93 3.94
C ILE A 137 -10.51 0.20 3.39
N GLU A 138 -9.85 -0.08 2.28
CA GLU A 138 -9.07 0.88 1.50
C GLU A 138 -9.97 1.62 0.51
N ARG A 139 -10.77 0.87 -0.25
CA ARG A 139 -11.62 1.43 -1.31
C ARG A 139 -12.86 0.57 -1.56
N VAL A 140 -13.92 1.23 -1.95
CA VAL A 140 -15.12 0.59 -2.48
C VAL A 140 -15.39 1.13 -3.88
N THR A 141 -15.52 0.24 -4.86
CA THR A 141 -15.82 0.59 -6.25
C THR A 141 -17.18 0.05 -6.65
N VAL A 142 -18.07 0.92 -7.10
CA VAL A 142 -19.42 0.54 -7.53
C VAL A 142 -19.40 0.33 -9.05
N HIS A 143 -19.71 -0.89 -9.47
CA HIS A 143 -19.92 -1.30 -10.86
C HIS A 143 -21.42 -1.45 -11.14
N ASP A 144 -21.79 -1.63 -12.40
CA ASP A 144 -23.18 -1.81 -12.80
C ASP A 144 -23.81 -3.10 -12.25
N ASP A 145 -23.01 -4.15 -12.10
CA ASP A 145 -23.41 -5.52 -11.73
C ASP A 145 -22.91 -5.96 -10.34
N ARG A 146 -21.94 -5.26 -9.77
CA ARG A 146 -21.32 -5.63 -8.49
C ARG A 146 -20.74 -4.44 -7.75
N ILE A 147 -20.43 -4.65 -6.48
CA ILE A 147 -19.68 -3.73 -5.63
C ILE A 147 -18.38 -4.43 -5.23
N GLU A 148 -17.26 -3.86 -5.62
CA GLU A 148 -15.93 -4.35 -5.27
C GLU A 148 -15.46 -3.67 -3.99
N VAL A 149 -15.09 -4.45 -3.00
CA VAL A 149 -14.57 -3.97 -1.71
C VAL A 149 -13.12 -4.38 -1.58
N GLU A 150 -12.22 -3.40 -1.61
CA GLU A 150 -10.79 -3.59 -1.42
C GLU A 150 -10.42 -3.30 0.05
N PHE A 151 -9.80 -4.28 0.69
CA PHE A 151 -9.31 -4.15 2.05
C PHE A 151 -7.87 -3.63 2.08
N LYS A 152 -7.50 -2.96 3.15
CA LYS A 152 -6.12 -2.43 3.36
C LYS A 152 -5.04 -3.50 3.38
N SER A 153 -5.41 -4.75 3.53
CA SER A 153 -4.56 -5.93 3.40
C SER A 153 -4.34 -6.40 1.97
N SER A 154 -4.84 -5.67 0.97
CA SER A 154 -4.82 -6.03 -0.46
C SER A 154 -5.68 -7.26 -0.82
N ILE A 155 -6.70 -7.56 -0.02
CA ILE A 155 -7.76 -8.53 -0.35
C ILE A 155 -8.91 -7.76 -1.01
N GLU A 156 -9.48 -8.33 -2.06
CA GLU A 156 -10.63 -7.81 -2.79
C GLU A 156 -11.78 -8.81 -2.71
N ILE A 157 -12.98 -8.31 -2.48
CA ILE A 157 -14.22 -9.09 -2.46
C ILE A 157 -15.27 -8.40 -3.34
N ASP A 158 -15.86 -9.16 -4.23
CA ASP A 158 -16.97 -8.72 -5.08
C ASP A 158 -18.30 -9.14 -4.48
N ILE A 159 -19.18 -8.18 -4.27
CA ILE A 159 -20.56 -8.41 -3.83
C ILE A 159 -21.48 -8.11 -5.01
N GLU A 160 -22.23 -9.10 -5.45
CA GLU A 160 -23.24 -8.92 -6.50
C GLU A 160 -24.32 -7.94 -6.04
N ASN A 161 -24.70 -7.04 -6.95
CA ASN A 161 -25.66 -5.97 -6.68
C ASN A 161 -27.11 -6.44 -6.86
#